data_09f850fe5a3d40541e743b00dc24a707
#
_entry.id   09f850fe5a3d40541e743b00dc24a707
#
_cell.length_a   1.000
_cell.length_b   1.000
_cell.length_c   1.000
_cell.angle_alpha   90.00
_cell.angle_beta   90.00
_cell.angle_gamma   90.00
#
_symmetry.space_group_name_H-M   'P 1'
#
loop_
_entity.id
_entity.type
_entity.pdbx_description
1 polymer ?
#
loop_
_entity_poly.entity_id
_entity_poly.type
_entity_poly.pdbx_seq_one_letter_code
_entity_poly.pdbx_strand_id
1 'polypeptide(L)'
;MGAGESGCGAAVLAYKLGFDVFVSDFGPIADKYKEMLDRHGITWEERQHTEALILNASEVIKSPGIPNEAPIIEKITAAGIPVISEIEFAGRYTRAKMVCITGSNGKTTTTSLIYHIFREAGLNVGLAGNIGKSLALQVAEGDKDYYIVELSSFQLDNMYEFRANVAVLLNITPDHMDRYGYNMQNYVDAKLRILQNQQPDDAFVFWNDDPIIKKELAKYSHGKLYPFAEKNHEGAAAYTHEENLIFTEPTPFNMELEELSLTGKHNLYNSMAAGISANVAGIRKETIREALRSFTGVEHRLEKVAMVNGVEYINDSKATNVNSCWYALQSMKKKTVLILGGKDKGNDYSEIAALVKEKCCALIFLGADNSKLKDFFGEFGLPMFDTHSIKECVAQAYKIAL
;
A
#
# COMPACT_ATOMS: atom_id res chain seq x y z
N MET A 1 10.50 18.64 4.10
CA MET A 1 11.65 17.74 3.84
C MET A 1 11.30 16.72 2.80
N GLY A 2 12.08 16.70 1.66
CA GLY A 2 11.77 15.98 0.43
C GLY A 2 10.83 16.76 -0.49
N ALA A 3 11.15 16.81 -1.79
CA ALA A 3 10.43 17.56 -2.81
C ALA A 3 9.83 16.65 -3.90
N GLY A 4 9.34 15.48 -3.50
CA GLY A 4 8.49 14.63 -4.32
C GLY A 4 7.01 15.01 -4.21
N GLU A 5 6.12 14.12 -4.63
CA GLU A 5 4.66 14.32 -4.65
C GLU A 5 4.11 14.81 -3.30
N SER A 6 4.45 14.10 -2.20
CA SER A 6 3.97 14.45 -0.84
C SER A 6 4.51 15.79 -0.36
N GLY A 7 5.82 16.04 -0.53
CA GLY A 7 6.45 17.26 -0.03
C GLY A 7 5.98 18.51 -0.77
N CYS A 8 5.87 18.45 -2.09
CA CYS A 8 5.35 19.55 -2.89
C CYS A 8 3.87 19.81 -2.66
N GLY A 9 3.06 18.73 -2.50
CA GLY A 9 1.66 18.86 -2.16
C GLY A 9 1.45 19.54 -0.80
N ALA A 10 2.22 19.12 0.21
CA ALA A 10 2.20 19.76 1.53
C ALA A 10 2.63 21.24 1.47
N ALA A 11 3.65 21.55 0.67
CA ALA A 11 4.14 22.92 0.49
C ALA A 11 3.07 23.83 -0.14
N VAL A 12 2.36 23.35 -1.17
CA VAL A 12 1.27 24.10 -1.81
C VAL A 12 0.11 24.33 -0.83
N LEU A 13 -0.28 23.31 -0.05
CA LEU A 13 -1.32 23.48 0.96
C LEU A 13 -0.91 24.49 2.02
N ALA A 14 0.30 24.35 2.57
CA ALA A 14 0.81 25.26 3.58
C ALA A 14 0.87 26.72 3.07
N TYR A 15 1.35 26.92 1.84
CA TYR A 15 1.38 28.24 1.20
C TYR A 15 -0.03 28.84 1.07
N LYS A 16 -1.00 28.08 0.60
CA LYS A 16 -2.41 28.54 0.48
C LYS A 16 -3.05 28.88 1.83
N LEU A 17 -2.59 28.24 2.88
CA LEU A 17 -3.02 28.53 4.26
C LEU A 17 -2.29 29.73 4.89
N GLY A 18 -1.34 30.35 4.18
CA GLY A 18 -0.61 31.52 4.62
C GLY A 18 0.61 31.26 5.50
N PHE A 19 1.11 30.02 5.51
CA PHE A 19 2.38 29.70 6.17
C PHE A 19 3.58 30.21 5.37
N ASP A 20 4.67 30.52 6.07
CA ASP A 20 5.99 30.70 5.46
C ASP A 20 6.59 29.33 5.17
N VAL A 21 6.85 29.02 3.89
CA VAL A 21 7.19 27.68 3.43
C VAL A 21 8.56 27.63 2.81
N PHE A 22 9.37 26.69 3.30
CA PHE A 22 10.67 26.34 2.72
C PHE A 22 10.73 24.85 2.41
N VAL A 23 11.11 24.49 1.17
CA VAL A 23 11.25 23.10 0.74
C VAL A 23 12.71 22.74 0.57
N SER A 24 13.17 21.66 1.20
CA SER A 24 14.57 21.21 1.13
C SER A 24 14.64 19.74 0.74
N ASP A 25 15.44 19.42 -0.29
CA ASP A 25 15.71 18.05 -0.74
C ASP A 25 17.21 17.83 -0.89
N PHE A 26 17.71 16.71 -0.36
CA PHE A 26 19.12 16.33 -0.51
C PHE A 26 19.42 15.78 -1.92
N GLY A 27 18.43 15.30 -2.63
CA GLY A 27 18.50 14.84 -4.02
C GLY A 27 18.16 15.95 -5.02
N PRO A 28 18.25 15.66 -6.32
CA PRO A 28 17.75 16.56 -7.36
C PRO A 28 16.21 16.54 -7.35
N ILE A 29 15.60 17.70 -7.46
CA ILE A 29 14.15 17.87 -7.59
C ILE A 29 13.76 17.73 -9.06
N ALA A 30 12.74 16.92 -9.36
CA ALA A 30 12.23 16.79 -10.72
C ALA A 30 11.59 18.09 -11.21
N ASP A 31 11.78 18.44 -12.48
CA ASP A 31 11.37 19.73 -13.05
C ASP A 31 9.91 20.07 -12.83
N LYS A 32 9.00 19.09 -12.97
CA LYS A 32 7.57 19.27 -12.68
C LYS A 32 7.26 19.77 -11.27
N TYR A 33 8.10 19.41 -10.28
CA TYR A 33 7.94 19.86 -8.89
C TYR A 33 8.57 21.22 -8.67
N LYS A 34 9.72 21.52 -9.33
CA LYS A 34 10.28 22.88 -9.34
C LYS A 34 9.29 23.89 -9.92
N GLU A 35 8.71 23.57 -11.08
CA GLU A 35 7.66 24.39 -11.71
C GLU A 35 6.45 24.59 -10.80
N MET A 36 6.03 23.56 -10.04
CA MET A 36 4.94 23.67 -9.07
C MET A 36 5.30 24.63 -7.95
N LEU A 37 6.48 24.52 -7.36
CA LEU A 37 6.96 25.39 -6.28
C LEU A 37 7.13 26.83 -6.76
N ASP A 38 7.79 27.04 -7.91
CA ASP A 38 8.03 28.36 -8.50
C ASP A 38 6.72 29.09 -8.84
N ARG A 39 5.71 28.35 -9.37
CA ARG A 39 4.37 28.91 -9.67
C ARG A 39 3.69 29.51 -8.44
N HIS A 40 3.96 28.98 -7.25
CA HIS A 40 3.43 29.46 -5.99
C HIS A 40 4.40 30.41 -5.25
N GLY A 41 5.60 30.68 -5.82
CA GLY A 41 6.61 31.51 -5.17
C GLY A 41 7.20 30.89 -3.89
N ILE A 42 7.17 29.55 -3.79
CA ILE A 42 7.69 28.80 -2.65
C ILE A 42 9.21 28.66 -2.80
N THR A 43 9.94 29.10 -1.79
CA THR A 43 11.41 28.96 -1.75
C THR A 43 11.81 27.49 -1.56
N TRP A 44 12.78 27.03 -2.34
CA TRP A 44 13.27 25.67 -2.27
C TRP A 44 14.79 25.57 -2.49
N GLU A 45 15.37 24.44 -2.06
CA GLU A 45 16.75 24.05 -2.35
C GLU A 45 16.83 22.58 -2.71
N GLU A 46 17.85 22.21 -3.49
CA GLU A 46 18.15 20.84 -3.84
C GLU A 46 19.64 20.51 -3.63
N ARG A 47 19.96 19.21 -3.50
CA ARG A 47 21.32 18.67 -3.33
C ARG A 47 22.04 19.16 -2.08
N GLN A 48 21.31 19.69 -1.14
CA GLN A 48 21.82 20.20 0.13
C GLN A 48 20.70 20.33 1.16
N HIS A 49 21.11 20.60 2.40
CA HIS A 49 20.22 21.00 3.49
C HIS A 49 20.84 22.20 4.20
N THR A 50 20.23 23.38 4.08
CA THR A 50 20.61 24.58 4.81
C THR A 50 20.03 24.51 6.22
N GLU A 51 20.81 23.92 7.14
CA GLU A 51 20.36 23.62 8.52
C GLU A 51 19.76 24.83 9.23
N ALA A 52 20.33 26.03 9.07
CA ALA A 52 19.83 27.23 9.71
C ALA A 52 18.39 27.59 9.31
N LEU A 53 17.98 27.30 8.06
CA LEU A 53 16.61 27.50 7.59
C LEU A 53 15.70 26.40 8.13
N ILE A 54 16.15 25.16 8.07
CA ILE A 54 15.38 24.00 8.51
C ILE A 54 15.13 24.04 10.03
N LEU A 55 16.15 24.33 10.82
CA LEU A 55 16.06 24.38 12.29
C LEU A 55 15.33 25.65 12.81
N ASN A 56 14.98 26.59 11.94
CA ASN A 56 14.13 27.74 12.27
C ASN A 56 12.62 27.44 12.07
N ALA A 57 12.28 26.26 11.55
CA ALA A 57 10.89 25.90 11.32
C ALA A 57 10.13 25.63 12.64
N SER A 58 8.85 25.98 12.67
CA SER A 58 7.96 25.63 13.78
C SER A 58 7.46 24.17 13.71
N GLU A 59 7.42 23.61 12.50
CA GLU A 59 7.03 22.22 12.23
C GLU A 59 7.68 21.76 10.92
N VAL A 60 8.00 20.48 10.84
CA VAL A 60 8.61 19.88 9.64
C VAL A 60 7.71 18.77 9.11
N ILE A 61 7.30 18.90 7.85
CA ILE A 61 6.59 17.86 7.12
C ILE A 61 7.63 17.01 6.37
N LYS A 62 7.67 15.71 6.69
CA LYS A 62 8.69 14.78 6.18
C LYS A 62 8.09 13.82 5.15
N SER A 63 8.72 13.70 3.99
CA SER A 63 8.41 12.65 3.01
C SER A 63 8.68 11.26 3.60
N PRO A 64 7.82 10.25 3.33
CA PRO A 64 7.95 8.91 3.94
C PRO A 64 9.21 8.16 3.51
N GLY A 65 9.82 8.53 2.38
CA GLY A 65 11.09 7.97 1.91
C GLY A 65 12.30 8.35 2.77
N ILE A 66 12.22 9.44 3.54
CA ILE A 66 13.32 9.90 4.39
C ILE A 66 13.27 9.11 5.71
N PRO A 67 14.36 8.37 6.09
CA PRO A 67 14.44 7.67 7.37
C PRO A 67 14.35 8.62 8.56
N ASN A 68 13.82 8.15 9.68
CA ASN A 68 13.81 8.92 10.92
C ASN A 68 15.23 9.08 11.48
N GLU A 69 16.15 8.16 11.15
CA GLU A 69 17.56 8.14 11.50
C GLU A 69 18.43 8.99 10.56
N ALA A 70 17.84 9.69 9.59
CA ALA A 70 18.61 10.61 8.74
C ALA A 70 19.20 11.75 9.60
N PRO A 71 20.49 12.12 9.43
CA PRO A 71 21.16 13.07 10.31
C PRO A 71 20.43 14.40 10.49
N ILE A 72 19.78 14.88 9.44
CA ILE A 72 18.99 16.11 9.52
C ILE A 72 17.71 15.93 10.36
N ILE A 73 17.07 14.77 10.26
CA ILE A 73 15.85 14.46 11.04
C ILE A 73 16.19 14.31 12.52
N GLU A 74 17.32 13.69 12.85
CA GLU A 74 17.81 13.59 14.23
C GLU A 74 18.06 15.00 14.82
N LYS A 75 18.67 15.92 14.04
CA LYS A 75 18.89 17.31 14.48
C LYS A 75 17.57 18.06 14.70
N ILE A 76 16.59 17.91 13.80
CA ILE A 76 15.27 18.50 13.92
C ILE A 76 14.59 18.01 15.21
N THR A 77 14.61 16.68 15.43
CA THR A 77 14.04 16.05 16.62
C THR A 77 14.74 16.51 17.90
N ALA A 78 16.09 16.58 17.89
CA ALA A 78 16.88 17.07 19.03
C ALA A 78 16.61 18.55 19.33
N ALA A 79 16.25 19.34 18.35
CA ALA A 79 15.82 20.73 18.52
C ALA A 79 14.38 20.87 19.04
N GLY A 80 13.65 19.74 19.24
CA GLY A 80 12.26 19.75 19.71
C GLY A 80 11.23 20.19 18.66
N ILE A 81 11.61 20.22 17.38
CA ILE A 81 10.74 20.61 16.28
C ILE A 81 9.88 19.39 15.90
N PRO A 82 8.53 19.51 15.88
CA PRO A 82 7.63 18.45 15.47
C PRO A 82 7.92 17.99 14.03
N VAL A 83 8.01 16.66 13.83
CA VAL A 83 8.15 16.04 12.51
C VAL A 83 6.91 15.21 12.23
N ILE A 84 6.17 15.59 11.20
CA ILE A 84 4.88 14.96 10.84
C ILE A 84 4.88 14.47 9.39
N SER A 85 3.96 13.57 9.06
CA SER A 85 3.71 13.18 7.67
C SER A 85 2.86 14.21 6.92
N GLU A 86 2.90 14.15 5.61
CA GLU A 86 2.00 14.95 4.75
C GLU A 86 0.52 14.63 5.03
N ILE A 87 0.21 13.36 5.31
CA ILE A 87 -1.15 12.89 5.63
C ILE A 87 -1.64 13.51 6.95
N GLU A 88 -0.78 13.53 7.98
CA GLU A 88 -1.07 14.20 9.25
C GLU A 88 -1.35 15.68 9.05
N PHE A 89 -0.51 16.35 8.27
CA PHE A 89 -0.68 17.77 7.97
C PHE A 89 -2.00 18.04 7.23
N ALA A 90 -2.25 17.33 6.14
CA ALA A 90 -3.46 17.51 5.34
C ALA A 90 -4.74 17.20 6.10
N GLY A 91 -4.71 16.18 6.96
CA GLY A 91 -5.85 15.77 7.77
C GLY A 91 -6.39 16.86 8.71
N ARG A 92 -5.55 17.83 9.11
CA ARG A 92 -5.95 18.97 9.93
C ARG A 92 -6.80 20.00 9.18
N TYR A 93 -6.77 20.00 7.84
CA TYR A 93 -7.37 21.02 6.98
C TYR A 93 -8.48 20.49 6.07
N THR A 94 -8.95 19.29 6.31
CA THR A 94 -10.10 18.71 5.62
C THR A 94 -11.18 18.24 6.59
N ARG A 95 -12.43 18.23 6.14
CA ARG A 95 -13.57 17.65 6.86
C ARG A 95 -14.05 16.34 6.25
N ALA A 96 -13.36 15.88 5.21
CA ALA A 96 -13.69 14.64 4.54
C ALA A 96 -13.60 13.43 5.47
N LYS A 97 -14.44 12.44 5.24
CA LYS A 97 -14.30 11.14 5.91
C LYS A 97 -13.12 10.36 5.31
N MET A 98 -12.26 9.86 6.18
CA MET A 98 -11.06 9.12 5.83
C MET A 98 -11.29 7.61 5.88
N VAL A 99 -11.19 6.95 4.74
CA VAL A 99 -11.12 5.48 4.63
C VAL A 99 -9.67 5.11 4.39
N CYS A 100 -9.00 4.58 5.39
CA CYS A 100 -7.56 4.36 5.39
C CYS A 100 -7.22 2.88 5.34
N ILE A 101 -6.32 2.50 4.45
CA ILE A 101 -5.95 1.11 4.21
C ILE A 101 -4.47 0.91 4.48
N THR A 102 -4.13 -0.05 5.34
CA THR A 102 -2.77 -0.53 5.56
C THR A 102 -2.71 -2.06 5.60
N GLY A 103 -1.51 -2.58 5.67
CA GLY A 103 -1.21 -4.00 5.69
C GLY A 103 0.16 -4.26 5.05
N SER A 104 0.67 -5.46 5.13
CA SER A 104 1.88 -5.83 4.38
C SER A 104 1.54 -5.98 2.90
N ASN A 105 0.50 -6.71 2.56
CA ASN A 105 0.08 -7.03 1.20
C ASN A 105 -1.38 -6.63 0.95
N GLY A 106 -1.75 -6.43 -0.33
CA GLY A 106 -3.12 -6.14 -0.75
C GLY A 106 -3.54 -4.67 -0.70
N LYS A 107 -2.77 -3.78 -0.09
CA LYS A 107 -3.11 -2.35 0.09
C LYS A 107 -3.61 -1.69 -1.20
N THR A 108 -2.79 -1.68 -2.23
CA THR A 108 -3.10 -0.99 -3.50
C THR A 108 -4.38 -1.52 -4.15
N THR A 109 -4.54 -2.85 -4.18
CA THR A 109 -5.74 -3.48 -4.75
C THR A 109 -6.98 -3.09 -3.96
N THR A 110 -6.93 -3.22 -2.64
CA THR A 110 -8.07 -2.88 -1.77
C THR A 110 -8.41 -1.40 -1.84
N THR A 111 -7.41 -0.52 -1.79
CA THR A 111 -7.60 0.93 -1.89
C THR A 111 -8.23 1.32 -3.23
N SER A 112 -7.72 0.77 -4.34
CA SER A 112 -8.27 1.04 -5.67
C SER A 112 -9.69 0.48 -5.84
N LEU A 113 -9.96 -0.69 -5.26
CA LEU A 113 -11.29 -1.30 -5.28
C LEU A 113 -12.31 -0.49 -4.47
N ILE A 114 -11.95 -0.04 -3.26
CA ILE A 114 -12.80 0.85 -2.45
C ILE A 114 -13.06 2.16 -3.21
N TYR A 115 -12.02 2.77 -3.77
CA TYR A 115 -12.16 3.98 -4.56
C TYR A 115 -13.09 3.78 -5.76
N HIS A 116 -12.97 2.66 -6.47
CA HIS A 116 -13.88 2.30 -7.56
C HIS A 116 -15.34 2.20 -7.09
N ILE A 117 -15.61 1.49 -5.98
CA ILE A 117 -16.96 1.35 -5.42
C ILE A 117 -17.56 2.73 -5.07
N PHE A 118 -16.77 3.61 -4.42
CA PHE A 118 -17.22 4.95 -4.05
C PHE A 118 -17.52 5.82 -5.27
N ARG A 119 -16.73 5.71 -6.33
CA ARG A 119 -16.96 6.39 -7.60
C ARG A 119 -18.24 5.90 -8.30
N GLU A 120 -18.43 4.59 -8.37
CA GLU A 120 -19.64 3.97 -8.94
C GLU A 120 -20.90 4.34 -8.13
N ALA A 121 -20.75 4.62 -6.84
CA ALA A 121 -21.81 5.17 -6.01
C ALA A 121 -22.09 6.66 -6.25
N GLY A 122 -21.34 7.32 -7.12
CA GLY A 122 -21.48 8.75 -7.43
C GLY A 122 -20.99 9.70 -6.34
N LEU A 123 -20.17 9.22 -5.40
CA LEU A 123 -19.64 10.03 -4.31
C LEU A 123 -18.50 10.94 -4.77
N ASN A 124 -18.40 12.12 -4.16
CA ASN A 124 -17.26 13.03 -4.34
C ASN A 124 -16.06 12.52 -3.54
N VAL A 125 -15.26 11.67 -4.16
CA VAL A 125 -14.17 10.93 -3.51
C VAL A 125 -12.82 11.19 -4.14
N GLY A 126 -11.76 11.32 -3.30
CA GLY A 126 -10.36 11.41 -3.70
C GLY A 126 -9.60 10.12 -3.39
N LEU A 127 -8.57 9.83 -4.19
CA LEU A 127 -7.62 8.74 -3.97
C LEU A 127 -6.27 9.33 -3.58
N ALA A 128 -5.73 8.96 -2.44
CA ALA A 128 -4.54 9.59 -1.89
C ALA A 128 -3.62 8.62 -1.12
N GLY A 129 -2.49 9.12 -0.68
CA GLY A 129 -1.52 8.42 0.15
C GLY A 129 -0.35 7.84 -0.66
N ASN A 130 -0.04 6.57 -0.44
CA ASN A 130 1.05 5.88 -1.15
C ASN A 130 0.75 5.61 -2.64
N ILE A 131 -0.50 5.79 -3.04
CA ILE A 131 -1.00 5.80 -4.42
C ILE A 131 -1.91 7.01 -4.64
N GLY A 132 -2.21 7.31 -5.90
CA GLY A 132 -3.01 8.48 -6.26
C GLY A 132 -2.20 9.77 -6.20
N LYS A 133 -2.86 10.87 -5.87
CA LYS A 133 -2.24 12.18 -5.68
C LYS A 133 -1.99 12.47 -4.21
N SER A 134 -1.06 13.37 -3.90
CA SER A 134 -0.88 13.91 -2.54
C SER A 134 -2.23 14.32 -1.95
N LEU A 135 -2.52 13.90 -0.70
CA LEU A 135 -3.71 14.32 0.03
C LEU A 135 -3.72 15.83 0.22
N ALA A 136 -2.57 16.39 0.62
CA ALA A 136 -2.43 17.83 0.83
C ALA A 136 -2.69 18.63 -0.45
N LEU A 137 -2.20 18.16 -1.60
CA LEU A 137 -2.46 18.82 -2.87
C LEU A 137 -3.95 18.80 -3.22
N GLN A 138 -4.62 17.65 -3.03
CA GLN A 138 -6.06 17.54 -3.29
C GLN A 138 -6.88 18.46 -2.36
N VAL A 139 -6.56 18.52 -1.08
CA VAL A 139 -7.18 19.46 -0.13
C VAL A 139 -6.96 20.91 -0.55
N ALA A 140 -5.76 21.25 -1.03
CA ALA A 140 -5.42 22.57 -1.53
C ALA A 140 -6.18 22.95 -2.82
N GLU A 141 -6.46 22.00 -3.71
CA GLU A 141 -7.14 22.22 -4.99
C GLU A 141 -8.67 22.20 -4.87
N GLY A 142 -9.22 21.52 -3.88
CA GLY A 142 -10.65 21.43 -3.64
C GLY A 142 -11.00 20.17 -2.85
N ASP A 143 -11.54 20.36 -1.64
CA ASP A 143 -11.83 19.29 -0.70
C ASP A 143 -12.89 18.31 -1.25
N LYS A 144 -12.89 17.09 -0.72
CA LYS A 144 -13.80 16.00 -1.07
C LYS A 144 -14.70 15.66 0.12
N ASP A 145 -15.73 14.83 -0.12
CA ASP A 145 -16.53 14.28 0.97
C ASP A 145 -15.86 13.07 1.60
N TYR A 146 -15.07 12.34 0.78
CA TYR A 146 -14.32 11.15 1.19
C TYR A 146 -12.93 11.16 0.58
N TYR A 147 -11.96 10.65 1.33
CA TYR A 147 -10.66 10.23 0.80
C TYR A 147 -10.42 8.77 1.11
N ILE A 148 -10.04 8.01 0.08
CA ILE A 148 -9.54 6.65 0.21
C ILE A 148 -8.03 6.74 0.21
N VAL A 149 -7.41 6.37 1.33
CA VAL A 149 -6.00 6.68 1.60
C VAL A 149 -5.22 5.40 1.83
N GLU A 150 -4.29 5.09 0.92
CA GLU A 150 -3.32 4.01 1.15
C GLU A 150 -2.22 4.49 2.09
N LEU A 151 -2.02 3.80 3.21
CA LEU A 151 -1.02 4.15 4.20
C LEU A 151 0.09 3.09 4.30
N SER A 152 1.32 3.50 4.05
CA SER A 152 2.51 2.74 4.40
C SER A 152 2.80 2.85 5.90
N SER A 153 3.57 1.90 6.46
CA SER A 153 4.03 2.00 7.84
C SER A 153 4.86 3.27 8.09
N PHE A 154 5.66 3.70 7.10
CA PHE A 154 6.48 4.92 7.18
C PHE A 154 5.68 6.22 7.26
N GLN A 155 4.49 6.26 6.65
CA GLN A 155 3.57 7.40 6.80
C GLN A 155 2.94 7.38 8.19
N LEU A 156 2.53 6.20 8.65
CA LEU A 156 1.94 6.01 9.99
C LEU A 156 2.90 6.37 11.12
N ASP A 157 4.22 6.16 10.97
CA ASP A 157 5.22 6.51 11.98
C ASP A 157 5.21 8.00 12.38
N ASN A 158 4.83 8.89 11.46
CA ASN A 158 4.77 10.33 11.68
C ASN A 158 3.32 10.87 11.62
N MET A 159 2.36 10.09 12.12
CA MET A 159 0.96 10.47 12.31
C MET A 159 0.61 10.42 13.80
N TYR A 160 0.00 11.48 14.33
CA TYR A 160 -0.23 11.67 15.76
C TYR A 160 -1.69 11.94 16.11
N GLU A 161 -2.34 12.89 15.42
CA GLU A 161 -3.72 13.33 15.65
C GLU A 161 -4.68 12.88 14.55
N PHE A 162 -4.15 12.41 13.42
CA PHE A 162 -4.94 11.96 12.29
C PHE A 162 -5.90 10.83 12.68
N ARG A 163 -7.16 10.95 12.23
CA ARG A 163 -8.23 9.99 12.51
C ARG A 163 -8.67 9.27 11.23
N ALA A 164 -8.67 7.95 11.25
CA ALA A 164 -9.29 7.13 10.23
C ALA A 164 -10.74 6.81 10.63
N ASN A 165 -11.73 7.31 9.88
CA ASN A 165 -13.14 6.99 10.13
C ASN A 165 -13.46 5.53 9.81
N VAL A 166 -12.81 4.98 8.79
CA VAL A 166 -12.76 3.55 8.49
C VAL A 166 -11.30 3.17 8.37
N ALA A 167 -10.80 2.37 9.29
CA ALA A 167 -9.46 1.80 9.24
C ALA A 167 -9.53 0.37 8.73
N VAL A 168 -8.70 0.04 7.74
CA VAL A 168 -8.59 -1.30 7.15
C VAL A 168 -7.20 -1.84 7.37
N LEU A 169 -7.08 -2.96 8.08
CA LEU A 169 -5.82 -3.68 8.27
C LEU A 169 -5.92 -5.07 7.65
N LEU A 170 -5.26 -5.24 6.51
CA LEU A 170 -5.43 -6.44 5.68
C LEU A 170 -4.67 -7.65 6.21
N ASN A 171 -3.41 -7.46 6.59
CA ASN A 171 -2.52 -8.52 7.09
C ASN A 171 -1.22 -7.90 7.61
N ILE A 172 -0.49 -8.68 8.42
CA ILE A 172 0.84 -8.31 8.91
C ILE A 172 1.80 -9.48 8.68
N THR A 173 2.69 -9.33 7.71
CA THR A 173 3.79 -10.26 7.43
C THR A 173 5.10 -9.50 7.33
N PRO A 174 6.27 -10.09 7.60
CA PRO A 174 7.55 -9.38 7.57
C PRO A 174 7.78 -8.67 6.23
N ASP A 175 8.03 -7.37 6.31
CA ASP A 175 8.45 -6.52 5.19
C ASP A 175 9.19 -5.29 5.73
N HIS A 176 10.14 -4.73 4.99
CA HIS A 176 10.91 -3.56 5.39
C HIS A 176 11.58 -3.68 6.77
N MET A 177 12.00 -4.90 7.16
CA MET A 177 12.54 -5.17 8.49
C MET A 177 13.81 -4.37 8.79
N ASP A 178 14.59 -4.03 7.76
CA ASP A 178 15.75 -3.15 7.83
C ASP A 178 15.41 -1.76 8.42
N ARG A 179 14.21 -1.24 8.15
CA ARG A 179 13.72 0.06 8.64
C ARG A 179 13.17 -0.02 10.08
N TYR A 180 12.93 -1.20 10.60
CA TYR A 180 12.37 -1.44 11.94
C TYR A 180 13.35 -2.16 12.88
N GLY A 181 14.67 -2.08 12.59
CA GLY A 181 15.71 -2.69 13.39
C GLY A 181 15.59 -4.21 13.47
N TYR A 182 15.04 -4.85 12.46
CA TYR A 182 14.74 -6.29 12.40
C TYR A 182 13.84 -6.76 13.56
N ASN A 183 13.09 -5.85 14.19
CA ASN A 183 12.12 -6.15 15.23
C ASN A 183 10.69 -6.11 14.65
N MET A 184 10.06 -7.28 14.57
CA MET A 184 8.71 -7.42 14.04
C MET A 184 7.68 -6.60 14.83
N GLN A 185 7.82 -6.46 16.15
CA GLN A 185 6.89 -5.69 16.96
C GLN A 185 6.89 -4.21 16.60
N ASN A 186 8.04 -3.61 16.27
CA ASN A 186 8.11 -2.23 15.83
C ASN A 186 7.30 -2.01 14.54
N TYR A 187 7.36 -2.96 13.60
CA TYR A 187 6.57 -2.91 12.36
C TYR A 187 5.07 -3.10 12.62
N VAL A 188 4.70 -3.99 13.53
CA VAL A 188 3.32 -4.19 13.99
C VAL A 188 2.77 -2.91 14.61
N ASP A 189 3.52 -2.32 15.55
CA ASP A 189 3.12 -1.09 16.25
C ASP A 189 2.95 0.07 15.27
N ALA A 190 3.84 0.22 14.28
CA ALA A 190 3.73 1.21 13.22
C ALA A 190 2.41 1.08 12.43
N LYS A 191 2.01 -0.14 12.06
CA LYS A 191 0.75 -0.35 11.33
C LYS A 191 -0.48 -0.10 12.19
N LEU A 192 -0.43 -0.47 13.46
CA LEU A 192 -1.54 -0.29 14.38
C LEU A 192 -1.82 1.19 14.71
N ARG A 193 -0.88 2.08 14.42
CA ARG A 193 -1.11 3.54 14.55
C ARG A 193 -2.29 4.05 13.70
N ILE A 194 -2.72 3.30 12.68
CA ILE A 194 -3.93 3.63 11.91
C ILE A 194 -5.19 3.73 12.79
N LEU A 195 -5.16 3.12 13.96
CA LEU A 195 -6.30 3.03 14.89
C LEU A 195 -6.22 4.03 16.06
N GLN A 196 -5.08 4.72 16.24
CA GLN A 196 -4.73 5.46 17.48
C GLN A 196 -5.73 6.54 17.89
N ASN A 197 -6.49 7.13 16.96
CA ASN A 197 -7.42 8.24 17.23
C ASN A 197 -8.87 7.90 16.85
N GLN A 198 -9.18 6.62 16.66
CA GLN A 198 -10.55 6.20 16.36
C GLN A 198 -11.50 6.52 17.50
N GLN A 199 -12.72 6.91 17.15
CA GLN A 199 -13.82 7.19 18.06
C GLN A 199 -14.79 5.97 18.07
N PRO A 200 -15.72 5.87 19.04
CA PRO A 200 -16.64 4.76 19.14
C PRO A 200 -17.51 4.48 17.89
N ASP A 201 -17.74 5.51 17.07
CA ASP A 201 -18.52 5.38 15.84
C ASP A 201 -17.68 5.05 14.59
N ASP A 202 -16.36 5.07 14.71
CA ASP A 202 -15.46 4.67 13.62
C ASP A 202 -15.45 3.18 13.45
N ALA A 203 -15.02 2.71 12.28
CA ALA A 203 -14.98 1.31 11.91
C ALA A 203 -13.56 0.78 11.80
N PHE A 204 -13.33 -0.40 12.34
CA PHE A 204 -12.11 -1.16 12.13
C PHE A 204 -12.41 -2.45 11.35
N VAL A 205 -11.95 -2.51 10.09
CA VAL A 205 -12.09 -3.66 9.19
C VAL A 205 -10.77 -4.42 9.18
N PHE A 206 -10.77 -5.70 9.50
CA PHE A 206 -9.54 -6.46 9.63
C PHE A 206 -9.70 -7.94 9.31
N TRP A 207 -8.60 -8.58 8.90
CA TRP A 207 -8.56 -10.02 8.67
C TRP A 207 -8.42 -10.77 10.00
N ASN A 208 -9.48 -11.48 10.39
CA ASN A 208 -9.55 -12.19 11.68
C ASN A 208 -8.66 -13.43 11.75
N ASP A 209 -8.28 -14.01 10.60
CA ASP A 209 -7.44 -15.21 10.60
C ASP A 209 -5.94 -14.88 10.67
N ASP A 210 -5.56 -13.59 10.63
CA ASP A 210 -4.17 -13.17 10.85
C ASP A 210 -3.80 -13.30 12.34
N PRO A 211 -2.80 -14.14 12.69
CA PRO A 211 -2.48 -14.42 14.09
C PRO A 211 -1.89 -13.20 14.82
N ILE A 212 -1.23 -12.29 14.10
CA ILE A 212 -0.64 -11.09 14.69
C ILE A 212 -1.74 -10.08 14.99
N ILE A 213 -2.64 -9.82 14.04
CA ILE A 213 -3.78 -8.93 14.25
C ILE A 213 -4.62 -9.44 15.42
N LYS A 214 -4.95 -10.73 15.43
CA LYS A 214 -5.73 -11.36 16.50
C LYS A 214 -5.11 -11.20 17.89
N LYS A 215 -3.80 -11.34 18.00
CA LYS A 215 -3.06 -11.13 19.24
C LYS A 215 -3.13 -9.66 19.71
N GLU A 216 -2.99 -8.74 18.79
CA GLU A 216 -2.95 -7.31 19.10
C GLU A 216 -4.35 -6.72 19.36
N LEU A 217 -5.39 -7.37 18.85
CA LEU A 217 -6.78 -6.90 19.00
C LEU A 217 -7.21 -6.71 20.45
N ALA A 218 -6.69 -7.53 21.37
CA ALA A 218 -6.98 -7.44 22.80
C ALA A 218 -6.55 -6.09 23.43
N LYS A 219 -5.67 -5.35 22.77
CA LYS A 219 -5.22 -4.01 23.19
C LYS A 219 -6.15 -2.88 22.73
N TYR A 220 -7.15 -3.22 21.89
CA TYR A 220 -8.03 -2.26 21.23
C TYR A 220 -9.38 -2.16 21.93
N SER A 221 -9.79 -0.93 22.27
CA SER A 221 -11.07 -0.62 22.93
C SER A 221 -11.92 0.42 22.18
N HIS A 222 -11.50 0.86 21.00
CA HIS A 222 -12.13 1.97 20.29
C HIS A 222 -12.65 1.54 18.93
N GLY A 223 -13.83 2.05 18.55
CA GLY A 223 -14.44 1.79 17.26
C GLY A 223 -15.22 0.45 17.17
N LYS A 224 -16.03 0.34 16.12
CA LYS A 224 -16.81 -0.86 15.80
C LYS A 224 -15.95 -1.84 15.01
N LEU A 225 -15.94 -3.09 15.43
CA LEU A 225 -15.14 -4.15 14.80
C LEU A 225 -15.90 -4.81 13.65
N TYR A 226 -15.27 -4.91 12.50
CA TYR A 226 -15.79 -5.57 11.31
C TYR A 226 -14.79 -6.61 10.79
N PRO A 227 -14.69 -7.77 11.44
CA PRO A 227 -13.76 -8.83 11.03
C PRO A 227 -14.22 -9.52 9.76
N PHE A 228 -13.28 -9.83 8.87
CA PHE A 228 -13.51 -10.75 7.77
C PHE A 228 -12.63 -11.99 7.91
N ALA A 229 -13.12 -13.12 7.43
CA ALA A 229 -12.45 -14.42 7.53
C ALA A 229 -12.77 -15.32 6.34
N GLU A 230 -11.99 -16.39 6.16
CA GLU A 230 -12.30 -17.39 5.14
C GLU A 230 -13.58 -18.14 5.48
N LYS A 231 -13.74 -18.54 6.75
CA LYS A 231 -14.89 -19.30 7.24
C LYS A 231 -15.72 -18.48 8.20
N ASN A 232 -16.99 -18.84 8.29
CA ASN A 232 -17.89 -18.22 9.26
C ASN A 232 -17.41 -18.43 10.70
N HIS A 233 -17.46 -17.36 11.47
CA HIS A 233 -17.31 -17.37 12.93
C HIS A 233 -18.23 -16.31 13.54
N GLU A 234 -18.46 -16.38 14.83
CA GLU A 234 -19.28 -15.40 15.54
C GLU A 234 -18.75 -13.97 15.35
N GLY A 235 -19.59 -13.08 14.88
CA GLY A 235 -19.25 -11.67 14.63
C GLY A 235 -18.52 -11.40 13.31
N ALA A 236 -18.36 -12.39 12.41
CA ALA A 236 -17.78 -12.15 11.10
C ALA A 236 -18.63 -11.21 10.26
N ALA A 237 -18.08 -10.07 9.84
CA ALA A 237 -18.74 -9.11 8.95
C ALA A 237 -18.75 -9.56 7.48
N ALA A 238 -17.77 -10.37 7.08
CA ALA A 238 -17.78 -11.08 5.81
C ALA A 238 -17.02 -12.41 5.90
N TYR A 239 -17.51 -13.41 5.16
CA TYR A 239 -16.90 -14.75 5.05
C TYR A 239 -17.36 -15.45 3.78
N THR A 240 -16.75 -16.61 3.46
CA THR A 240 -17.23 -17.48 2.38
C THR A 240 -18.03 -18.67 2.96
N HIS A 241 -19.07 -19.03 2.25
CA HIS A 241 -19.81 -20.26 2.49
C HIS A 241 -20.21 -20.87 1.15
N GLU A 242 -19.76 -22.11 0.91
CA GLU A 242 -19.88 -22.75 -0.41
C GLU A 242 -19.32 -21.84 -1.51
N GLU A 243 -20.08 -21.60 -2.58
CA GLU A 243 -19.71 -20.75 -3.71
C GLU A 243 -20.11 -19.28 -3.51
N ASN A 244 -20.41 -18.86 -2.27
CA ASN A 244 -20.89 -17.52 -1.97
C ASN A 244 -19.92 -16.74 -1.08
N LEU A 245 -19.76 -15.45 -1.39
CA LEU A 245 -19.24 -14.42 -0.51
C LEU A 245 -20.42 -13.78 0.23
N ILE A 246 -20.41 -13.88 1.57
CA ILE A 246 -21.48 -13.41 2.44
C ILE A 246 -21.00 -12.21 3.23
N PHE A 247 -21.78 -11.14 3.21
CA PHE A 247 -21.65 -9.98 4.07
C PHE A 247 -22.81 -9.99 5.06
N THR A 248 -22.50 -9.81 6.34
CA THR A 248 -23.49 -9.87 7.43
C THR A 248 -23.78 -8.49 8.01
N GLU A 249 -22.82 -7.58 8.01
CA GLU A 249 -22.89 -6.27 8.63
C GLU A 249 -22.25 -5.16 7.77
N PRO A 250 -22.70 -3.90 7.93
CA PRO A 250 -23.91 -3.47 8.64
C PRO A 250 -25.21 -3.80 7.91
N THR A 251 -25.19 -3.99 6.60
CA THR A 251 -26.34 -4.39 5.78
C THR A 251 -26.06 -5.75 5.14
N PRO A 252 -26.84 -6.80 5.45
CA PRO A 252 -26.60 -8.13 4.92
C PRO A 252 -26.85 -8.23 3.40
N PHE A 253 -25.94 -8.90 2.69
CA PHE A 253 -26.08 -9.33 1.30
C PHE A 253 -25.08 -10.44 0.96
N ASN A 254 -25.27 -11.09 -0.17
CA ASN A 254 -24.35 -12.08 -0.69
C ASN A 254 -24.14 -11.91 -2.20
N MET A 255 -23.09 -12.52 -2.72
CA MET A 255 -22.83 -12.68 -4.15
C MET A 255 -22.08 -13.99 -4.40
N GLU A 256 -22.20 -14.54 -5.61
CA GLU A 256 -21.45 -15.72 -5.99
C GLU A 256 -19.96 -15.38 -6.20
N LEU A 257 -19.06 -16.31 -5.82
CA LEU A 257 -17.63 -16.11 -5.97
C LEU A 257 -17.20 -15.92 -7.44
N GLU A 258 -17.92 -16.56 -8.36
CA GLU A 258 -17.69 -16.43 -9.81
C GLU A 258 -18.00 -15.02 -10.35
N GLU A 259 -18.84 -14.27 -9.66
CA GLU A 259 -19.18 -12.90 -10.02
C GLU A 259 -18.04 -11.90 -9.73
N LEU A 260 -17.08 -12.27 -8.88
CA LEU A 260 -15.95 -11.41 -8.54
C LEU A 260 -15.00 -11.25 -9.73
N SER A 261 -14.73 -10.01 -10.11
CA SER A 261 -13.75 -9.71 -11.18
C SER A 261 -12.34 -10.10 -10.79
N LEU A 262 -12.00 -9.98 -9.51
CA LEU A 262 -10.69 -10.34 -8.97
C LEU A 262 -10.69 -11.79 -8.50
N THR A 263 -9.85 -12.62 -9.08
CA THR A 263 -9.71 -14.04 -8.74
C THR A 263 -8.55 -14.31 -7.79
N GLY A 264 -8.63 -15.44 -7.08
CA GLY A 264 -7.59 -15.90 -6.14
C GLY A 264 -7.88 -15.50 -4.69
N LYS A 265 -7.35 -16.31 -3.77
CA LYS A 265 -7.67 -16.24 -2.34
C LYS A 265 -7.38 -14.87 -1.71
N HIS A 266 -6.22 -14.28 -2.02
CA HIS A 266 -5.86 -12.96 -1.50
C HIS A 266 -6.77 -11.84 -2.03
N ASN A 267 -7.22 -11.95 -3.28
CA ASN A 267 -8.15 -10.99 -3.86
C ASN A 267 -9.57 -11.14 -3.29
N LEU A 268 -9.94 -12.33 -2.88
CA LEU A 268 -11.16 -12.56 -2.12
C LEU A 268 -11.14 -11.77 -0.80
N TYR A 269 -10.04 -11.80 -0.05
CA TYR A 269 -9.88 -11.00 1.17
C TYR A 269 -9.88 -9.49 0.88
N ASN A 270 -9.24 -9.06 -0.21
CA ASN A 270 -9.29 -7.67 -0.65
C ASN A 270 -10.74 -7.23 -0.98
N SER A 271 -11.52 -8.12 -1.62
CA SER A 271 -12.94 -7.87 -1.95
C SER A 271 -13.82 -7.84 -0.70
N MET A 272 -13.58 -8.71 0.28
CA MET A 272 -14.26 -8.65 1.59
C MET A 272 -14.01 -7.30 2.28
N ALA A 273 -12.75 -6.92 2.42
CA ALA A 273 -12.37 -5.67 3.08
C ALA A 273 -12.97 -4.46 2.37
N ALA A 274 -12.95 -4.45 1.03
CA ALA A 274 -13.54 -3.36 0.25
C ALA A 274 -15.07 -3.30 0.36
N GLY A 275 -15.73 -4.45 0.26
CA GLY A 275 -17.19 -4.54 0.39
C GLY A 275 -17.69 -4.11 1.76
N ILE A 276 -17.02 -4.53 2.85
CA ILE A 276 -17.33 -4.09 4.22
C ILE A 276 -17.14 -2.57 4.33
N SER A 277 -16.00 -2.03 3.87
CA SER A 277 -15.71 -0.60 3.97
C SER A 277 -16.77 0.26 3.27
N ALA A 278 -17.22 -0.18 2.09
CA ALA A 278 -18.28 0.48 1.35
C ALA A 278 -19.65 0.35 2.03
N ASN A 279 -19.94 -0.81 2.59
CA ASN A 279 -21.19 -1.08 3.32
C ASN A 279 -21.27 -0.22 4.60
N VAL A 280 -20.16 -0.09 5.33
CA VAL A 280 -20.03 0.81 6.50
C VAL A 280 -20.24 2.27 6.11
N ALA A 281 -19.78 2.68 4.92
CA ALA A 281 -20.01 4.02 4.39
C ALA A 281 -21.47 4.26 3.93
N GLY A 282 -22.34 3.25 4.01
CA GLY A 282 -23.75 3.33 3.63
C GLY A 282 -24.02 3.22 2.13
N ILE A 283 -23.07 2.71 1.35
CA ILE A 283 -23.26 2.45 -0.08
C ILE A 283 -24.20 1.26 -0.25
N ARG A 284 -25.16 1.40 -1.18
CA ARG A 284 -26.17 0.35 -1.44
C ARG A 284 -25.52 -0.94 -1.92
N LYS A 285 -26.02 -2.07 -1.43
CA LYS A 285 -25.50 -3.40 -1.76
C LYS A 285 -25.47 -3.72 -3.25
N GLU A 286 -26.44 -3.21 -4.03
CA GLU A 286 -26.48 -3.37 -5.48
C GLU A 286 -25.27 -2.71 -6.15
N THR A 287 -24.93 -1.49 -5.72
CA THR A 287 -23.75 -0.76 -6.21
C THR A 287 -22.45 -1.46 -5.82
N ILE A 288 -22.36 -1.97 -4.57
CA ILE A 288 -21.19 -2.73 -4.12
C ILE A 288 -20.99 -3.99 -4.98
N ARG A 289 -22.06 -4.79 -5.19
CA ARG A 289 -22.01 -5.99 -6.04
C ARG A 289 -21.55 -5.68 -7.47
N GLU A 290 -22.14 -4.68 -8.09
CA GLU A 290 -21.80 -4.30 -9.47
C GLU A 290 -20.36 -3.80 -9.58
N ALA A 291 -19.90 -3.00 -8.63
CA ALA A 291 -18.52 -2.51 -8.61
C ALA A 291 -17.50 -3.66 -8.37
N LEU A 292 -17.82 -4.65 -7.52
CA LEU A 292 -17.00 -5.84 -7.34
C LEU A 292 -16.93 -6.73 -8.60
N ARG A 293 -17.96 -6.71 -9.45
CA ARG A 293 -17.98 -7.39 -10.76
C ARG A 293 -17.18 -6.66 -11.83
N SER A 294 -17.26 -5.34 -11.86
CA SER A 294 -16.76 -4.51 -12.96
C SER A 294 -15.32 -4.03 -12.77
N PHE A 295 -14.71 -4.23 -11.61
CA PHE A 295 -13.37 -3.76 -11.33
C PHE A 295 -12.31 -4.46 -12.19
N THR A 296 -11.56 -3.71 -12.99
CA THR A 296 -10.59 -4.26 -13.96
C THR A 296 -9.22 -4.60 -13.37
N GLY A 297 -9.03 -4.44 -12.06
CA GLY A 297 -7.76 -4.69 -11.39
C GLY A 297 -6.85 -3.46 -11.34
N VAL A 298 -5.61 -3.68 -10.94
CA VAL A 298 -4.58 -2.63 -10.78
C VAL A 298 -3.42 -2.96 -11.68
N GLU A 299 -2.91 -1.98 -12.41
CA GLU A 299 -1.69 -2.11 -13.22
C GLU A 299 -0.53 -2.68 -12.41
N HIS A 300 0.28 -3.52 -13.04
CA HIS A 300 1.47 -4.16 -12.47
C HIS A 300 1.20 -5.13 -11.29
N ARG A 301 -0.05 -5.62 -11.15
CA ARG A 301 -0.40 -6.61 -10.13
C ARG A 301 -1.18 -7.76 -10.77
N LEU A 302 -0.48 -8.88 -11.01
CA LEU A 302 -0.94 -10.03 -11.80
C LEU A 302 -1.61 -9.60 -13.13
N GLU A 303 -1.12 -8.50 -13.66
CA GLU A 303 -1.64 -7.87 -14.86
C GLU A 303 -1.30 -8.73 -16.09
N LYS A 304 -2.32 -9.17 -16.80
CA LYS A 304 -2.15 -9.85 -18.09
C LYS A 304 -1.78 -8.83 -19.17
N VAL A 305 -0.49 -8.75 -19.48
CA VAL A 305 0.04 -7.72 -20.39
C VAL A 305 -0.13 -8.13 -21.85
N ALA A 306 0.15 -9.39 -22.17
CA ALA A 306 0.11 -9.88 -23.55
C ALA A 306 -0.06 -11.41 -23.60
N MET A 307 -0.55 -11.87 -24.76
CA MET A 307 -0.51 -13.27 -25.17
C MET A 307 0.27 -13.34 -26.50
N VAL A 308 1.43 -13.98 -26.50
CA VAL A 308 2.29 -14.08 -27.69
C VAL A 308 2.64 -15.56 -27.92
N ASN A 309 2.30 -16.09 -29.08
CA ASN A 309 2.55 -17.49 -29.46
C ASN A 309 2.07 -18.51 -28.39
N GLY A 310 0.92 -18.26 -27.74
CA GLY A 310 0.37 -19.12 -26.70
C GLY A 310 0.98 -18.95 -25.32
N VAL A 311 1.98 -18.08 -25.18
CA VAL A 311 2.60 -17.69 -23.91
C VAL A 311 1.91 -16.46 -23.34
N GLU A 312 1.43 -16.57 -22.11
CA GLU A 312 0.80 -15.46 -21.38
C GLU A 312 1.87 -14.70 -20.59
N TYR A 313 1.94 -13.39 -20.79
CA TYR A 313 2.84 -12.49 -20.08
C TYR A 313 2.08 -11.80 -18.96
N ILE A 314 2.54 -12.00 -17.73
CA ILE A 314 1.93 -11.46 -16.53
C ILE A 314 2.93 -10.51 -15.85
N ASN A 315 2.52 -9.27 -15.63
CA ASN A 315 3.29 -8.28 -14.90
C ASN A 315 2.80 -8.21 -13.44
N ASP A 316 3.68 -8.60 -12.52
CA ASP A 316 3.45 -8.50 -11.09
C ASP A 316 4.60 -7.74 -10.38
N SER A 317 5.15 -6.72 -11.03
CA SER A 317 6.29 -5.95 -10.52
C SER A 317 6.00 -5.21 -9.21
N LYS A 318 4.74 -5.10 -8.80
CA LYS A 318 4.32 -4.63 -7.47
C LYS A 318 4.39 -5.70 -6.37
N ALA A 319 4.73 -6.94 -6.68
CA ALA A 319 5.08 -7.96 -5.70
C ALA A 319 6.50 -7.71 -5.17
N THR A 320 6.63 -6.90 -4.14
CA THR A 320 7.92 -6.41 -3.61
C THR A 320 8.45 -7.19 -2.42
N ASN A 321 7.82 -8.31 -2.06
CA ASN A 321 8.24 -9.23 -1.00
C ASN A 321 7.93 -10.69 -1.35
N VAL A 322 8.53 -11.62 -0.60
CA VAL A 322 8.42 -13.07 -0.85
C VAL A 322 6.97 -13.56 -0.72
N ASN A 323 6.22 -13.06 0.25
CA ASN A 323 4.83 -13.44 0.46
C ASN A 323 3.93 -13.05 -0.74
N SER A 324 4.13 -11.86 -1.32
CA SER A 324 3.43 -11.48 -2.57
C SER A 324 3.77 -12.42 -3.72
N CYS A 325 5.04 -12.80 -3.87
CA CYS A 325 5.49 -13.76 -4.88
C CYS A 325 4.86 -15.14 -4.66
N TRP A 326 4.70 -15.57 -3.41
CA TRP A 326 4.02 -16.82 -3.05
C TRP A 326 2.58 -16.86 -3.59
N TYR A 327 1.80 -15.79 -3.36
CA TYR A 327 0.43 -15.69 -3.87
C TYR A 327 0.39 -15.64 -5.41
N ALA A 328 1.32 -14.94 -6.03
CA ALA A 328 1.42 -14.90 -7.48
C ALA A 328 1.65 -16.31 -8.05
N LEU A 329 2.61 -17.04 -7.52
CA LEU A 329 2.90 -18.42 -7.93
C LEU A 329 1.71 -19.36 -7.67
N GLN A 330 1.04 -19.24 -6.53
CA GLN A 330 -0.14 -20.05 -6.21
C GLN A 330 -1.24 -19.88 -7.25
N SER A 331 -1.42 -18.67 -7.79
CA SER A 331 -2.45 -18.37 -8.79
C SER A 331 -2.11 -18.87 -10.19
N MET A 332 -0.87 -19.29 -10.45
CA MET A 332 -0.45 -19.79 -11.78
C MET A 332 -1.07 -21.16 -12.07
N LYS A 333 -1.74 -21.26 -13.22
CA LYS A 333 -2.37 -22.51 -13.72
C LYS A 333 -1.48 -23.32 -14.65
N LYS A 334 -0.41 -22.72 -15.18
CA LYS A 334 0.53 -23.34 -16.12
C LYS A 334 1.96 -23.25 -15.58
N LYS A 335 2.88 -24.02 -16.18
CA LYS A 335 4.31 -23.88 -15.90
C LYS A 335 4.77 -22.48 -16.26
N THR A 336 5.55 -21.87 -15.38
CA THR A 336 5.89 -20.45 -15.40
C THR A 336 7.39 -20.26 -15.50
N VAL A 337 7.84 -19.36 -16.36
CA VAL A 337 9.17 -18.78 -16.29
C VAL A 337 9.09 -17.61 -15.32
N LEU A 338 9.73 -17.75 -14.16
CA LEU A 338 9.66 -16.75 -13.09
C LEU A 338 10.83 -15.77 -13.18
N ILE A 339 10.53 -14.48 -13.27
CA ILE A 339 11.52 -13.41 -13.18
C ILE A 339 11.50 -12.88 -11.75
N LEU A 340 12.64 -13.00 -11.06
CA LEU A 340 12.86 -12.54 -9.69
C LEU A 340 13.99 -11.52 -9.67
N GLY A 341 13.86 -10.49 -8.80
CA GLY A 341 14.97 -9.56 -8.67
C GLY A 341 14.66 -8.34 -7.81
N GLY A 342 15.57 -7.37 -7.88
CA GLY A 342 15.52 -6.16 -7.11
C GLY A 342 16.51 -6.15 -5.94
N LYS A 343 16.42 -5.13 -5.07
CA LYS A 343 17.28 -5.01 -3.88
C LYS A 343 16.82 -6.02 -2.82
N ASP A 344 17.74 -6.86 -2.35
CA ASP A 344 17.47 -7.74 -1.22
C ASP A 344 17.22 -6.92 0.07
N LYS A 345 16.14 -7.28 0.78
CA LYS A 345 15.71 -6.64 2.03
C LYS A 345 15.80 -7.61 3.23
N GLY A 346 16.64 -8.63 3.15
CA GLY A 346 16.69 -9.71 4.12
C GLY A 346 15.64 -10.79 3.88
N ASN A 347 15.26 -11.02 2.63
CA ASN A 347 14.24 -11.99 2.25
C ASN A 347 14.61 -13.43 2.63
N ASP A 348 13.62 -14.18 3.10
CA ASP A 348 13.66 -15.64 3.25
C ASP A 348 12.93 -16.31 2.07
N TYR A 349 13.68 -16.87 1.15
CA TYR A 349 13.12 -17.50 -0.04
C TYR A 349 12.58 -18.93 0.21
N SER A 350 12.78 -19.49 1.40
CA SER A 350 12.25 -20.81 1.76
C SER A 350 10.73 -20.87 1.68
N GLU A 351 10.05 -19.76 1.92
CA GLU A 351 8.59 -19.64 1.84
C GLU A 351 8.03 -19.96 0.45
N ILE A 352 8.77 -19.62 -0.62
CA ILE A 352 8.33 -19.89 -2.02
C ILE A 352 8.94 -21.15 -2.62
N ALA A 353 9.86 -21.81 -1.93
CA ALA A 353 10.65 -22.93 -2.46
C ALA A 353 9.78 -24.06 -3.03
N ALA A 354 8.74 -24.46 -2.32
CA ALA A 354 7.84 -25.53 -2.76
C ALA A 354 7.09 -25.15 -4.04
N LEU A 355 6.55 -23.93 -4.11
CA LEU A 355 5.81 -23.42 -5.27
C LEU A 355 6.73 -23.21 -6.49
N VAL A 356 7.96 -22.77 -6.27
CA VAL A 356 8.95 -22.64 -7.34
C VAL A 356 9.22 -24.00 -7.97
N LYS A 357 9.45 -25.05 -7.18
CA LYS A 357 9.64 -26.42 -7.67
C LYS A 357 8.40 -26.95 -8.41
N GLU A 358 7.20 -26.67 -7.88
CA GLU A 358 5.95 -27.14 -8.46
C GLU A 358 5.56 -26.38 -9.73
N LYS A 359 5.67 -25.04 -9.73
CA LYS A 359 5.08 -24.17 -10.76
C LYS A 359 6.06 -23.67 -11.81
N CYS A 360 7.36 -23.56 -11.47
CA CYS A 360 8.33 -22.98 -12.40
C CYS A 360 8.98 -24.02 -13.32
N CYS A 361 9.32 -23.61 -14.52
CA CYS A 361 10.16 -24.35 -15.46
C CYS A 361 11.53 -23.71 -15.67
N ALA A 362 11.68 -22.43 -15.32
CA ALA A 362 12.96 -21.71 -15.32
C ALA A 362 12.89 -20.49 -14.40
N LEU A 363 14.04 -20.01 -13.96
CA LEU A 363 14.21 -18.81 -13.16
C LEU A 363 15.11 -17.81 -13.90
N ILE A 364 14.72 -16.54 -13.90
CA ILE A 364 15.52 -15.44 -14.45
C ILE A 364 15.71 -14.42 -13.33
N PHE A 365 16.95 -14.10 -13.02
CA PHE A 365 17.27 -13.14 -11.98
C PHE A 365 17.59 -11.78 -12.60
N LEU A 366 16.97 -10.73 -12.04
CA LEU A 366 17.11 -9.35 -12.49
C LEU A 366 17.62 -8.46 -11.36
N GLY A 367 18.87 -8.08 -11.38
CA GLY A 367 19.44 -7.19 -10.37
C GLY A 367 20.90 -6.84 -10.64
N ALA A 368 21.42 -5.89 -9.86
CA ALA A 368 22.85 -5.59 -9.89
C ALA A 368 23.67 -6.72 -9.25
N ASP A 369 23.12 -7.35 -8.21
CA ASP A 369 23.69 -8.52 -7.53
C ASP A 369 22.59 -9.55 -7.29
N ASN A 370 22.73 -10.73 -7.91
CA ASN A 370 21.79 -11.84 -7.82
C ASN A 370 22.38 -13.06 -7.06
N SER A 371 23.51 -12.89 -6.37
CA SER A 371 24.24 -13.98 -5.71
C SER A 371 23.38 -14.78 -4.76
N LYS A 372 22.65 -14.09 -3.85
CA LYS A 372 21.76 -14.73 -2.88
C LYS A 372 20.64 -15.56 -3.50
N LEU A 373 20.08 -15.11 -4.65
CA LEU A 373 19.07 -15.87 -5.40
C LEU A 373 19.69 -17.12 -6.03
N LYS A 374 20.88 -16.99 -6.63
CA LYS A 374 21.60 -18.12 -7.23
C LYS A 374 21.99 -19.16 -6.19
N ASP A 375 22.50 -18.71 -5.03
CA ASP A 375 22.89 -19.60 -3.94
C ASP A 375 21.69 -20.38 -3.41
N PHE A 376 20.57 -19.70 -3.19
CA PHE A 376 19.38 -20.35 -2.66
C PHE A 376 18.72 -21.32 -3.65
N PHE A 377 18.54 -20.92 -4.90
CA PHE A 377 17.84 -21.73 -5.91
C PHE A 377 18.75 -22.71 -6.66
N GLY A 378 20.09 -22.66 -6.45
CA GLY A 378 21.07 -23.45 -7.18
C GLY A 378 20.85 -24.95 -7.14
N GLU A 379 20.32 -25.48 -6.07
CA GLU A 379 20.06 -26.91 -5.87
C GLU A 379 18.69 -27.38 -6.41
N PHE A 380 17.88 -26.48 -7.01
CA PHE A 380 16.51 -26.84 -7.44
C PHE A 380 16.46 -27.59 -8.78
N GLY A 381 17.56 -27.65 -9.52
CA GLY A 381 17.64 -28.34 -10.81
C GLY A 381 16.86 -27.65 -11.94
N LEU A 382 16.48 -26.39 -11.75
CA LEU A 382 15.83 -25.56 -12.76
C LEU A 382 16.87 -24.77 -13.57
N PRO A 383 16.65 -24.56 -14.88
CA PRO A 383 17.43 -23.60 -15.64
C PRO A 383 17.40 -22.21 -15.00
N MET A 384 18.57 -21.60 -14.78
CA MET A 384 18.69 -20.28 -14.16
C MET A 384 19.49 -19.34 -15.06
N PHE A 385 19.03 -18.11 -15.18
CA PHE A 385 19.63 -17.09 -16.03
C PHE A 385 19.85 -15.81 -15.23
N ASP A 386 21.04 -15.25 -15.36
CA ASP A 386 21.44 -14.01 -14.71
C ASP A 386 21.34 -12.85 -15.68
N THR A 387 20.59 -11.82 -15.34
CA THR A 387 20.35 -10.67 -16.20
C THR A 387 20.41 -9.35 -15.40
N HIS A 388 20.74 -8.26 -16.10
CA HIS A 388 20.93 -6.94 -15.46
C HIS A 388 20.01 -5.86 -16.06
N SER A 389 19.17 -6.22 -17.04
CA SER A 389 18.18 -5.31 -17.61
C SER A 389 16.85 -6.03 -17.89
N ILE A 390 15.75 -5.29 -17.82
CA ILE A 390 14.42 -5.84 -18.14
C ILE A 390 14.33 -6.33 -19.58
N LYS A 391 15.03 -5.69 -20.50
CA LYS A 391 15.08 -6.11 -21.90
C LYS A 391 15.72 -7.49 -22.09
N GLU A 392 16.82 -7.74 -21.38
CA GLU A 392 17.46 -9.06 -21.37
C GLU A 392 16.56 -10.12 -20.74
N CYS A 393 15.94 -9.80 -19.59
CA CYS A 393 14.99 -10.69 -18.93
C CYS A 393 13.86 -11.14 -19.87
N VAL A 394 13.19 -10.19 -20.50
CA VAL A 394 12.06 -10.48 -21.38
C VAL A 394 12.50 -11.26 -22.61
N ALA A 395 13.63 -10.89 -23.20
CA ALA A 395 14.17 -11.63 -24.35
C ALA A 395 14.55 -13.08 -23.99
N GLN A 396 15.11 -13.30 -22.79
CA GLN A 396 15.45 -14.64 -22.29
C GLN A 396 14.20 -15.45 -21.96
N ALA A 397 13.21 -14.83 -21.28
CA ALA A 397 11.93 -15.45 -20.96
C ALA A 397 11.19 -15.92 -22.23
N TYR A 398 11.17 -15.09 -23.26
CA TYR A 398 10.57 -15.42 -24.55
C TYR A 398 11.21 -16.67 -25.19
N LYS A 399 12.56 -16.77 -25.20
CA LYS A 399 13.27 -17.92 -25.76
C LYS A 399 13.01 -19.24 -25.01
N ILE A 400 12.76 -19.15 -23.69
CA ILE A 400 12.57 -20.34 -22.87
C ILE A 400 11.10 -20.81 -22.92
N ALA A 401 10.17 -19.89 -23.07
CA ALA A 401 8.75 -20.19 -23.06
C ALA A 401 8.20 -20.72 -24.39
N LEU A 402 8.98 -20.65 -25.48
CA LEU A 402 8.70 -21.24 -26.79
C LEU A 402 9.24 -22.66 -26.88
#